data_fead0890ca3ce6934fe71bb221a054b0
#
_entry.id   fead0890ca3ce6934fe71bb221a054b0
#
_cell.length_a   1.000
_cell.length_b   1.000
_cell.length_c   1.000
_cell.angle_alpha   90.00
_cell.angle_beta   90.00
_cell.angle_gamma   90.00
#
_symmetry.space_group_name_H-M   'P 1'
#
loop_
_entity.id
_entity.type
_entity.pdbx_description
1 polymer ?
#
loop_
_entity_poly.entity_id
_entity_poly.type
_entity_poly.pdbx_seq_one_letter_code
_entity_poly.pdbx_strand_id
1 'polypeptide(L)'
;MLPSPSDYKSSLAVLTAHNWLFRLSATTGEILEKVYLASQCKFRYLSWDTPQEVMAVKSTQQKLSGVAQQAGIQQSVLFILAVFRVLPLSFIGMLELDKKIFGKSMTDAAMSHGMLIVTHSTGLVRLYSFQTISEQFMQHQVDLGHEYNWNGKIGIVGKYPFGVPCNIKITDTPDLLFEVSSLESTFQIGGYPWHYIITPNKKSQKGIFHVCSLKDHTLAKNGVQEMKCCSLEPDWIFFHPDSSGRILHVGPNLIKVLKLKEMENNAEQQEVKEDFIIEANRENNVNNSVTVTASGRVVKKRFNLLDDDPEQETFKIVDYEDELNLLSIVAVTQIGFDGKAHLDLHSNEHGTQLKSIPFVESWDVTYSHEVYFDRNVILHIEQKSNRNFNCYVYQMICTSSNEDEDVRKEKGERQFCKKIGRPLEYF
;
A
#
# COMPACT_ATOMS: atom_id res chain seq x y z
N MET A 1 3.80 -18.18 -21.54
CA MET A 1 4.18 -18.62 -20.19
C MET A 1 4.97 -17.46 -19.62
N LEU A 2 4.47 -16.76 -18.62
CA LEU A 2 5.27 -15.78 -17.89
C LEU A 2 6.39 -16.55 -17.19
N PRO A 3 7.64 -16.04 -17.17
CA PRO A 3 8.71 -16.69 -16.44
C PRO A 3 8.33 -16.80 -14.97
N SER A 4 8.67 -17.92 -14.35
CA SER A 4 8.41 -18.12 -12.93
C SER A 4 9.06 -17.00 -12.11
N PRO A 5 8.37 -16.41 -11.12
CA PRO A 5 8.95 -15.42 -10.23
C PRO A 5 10.29 -15.83 -9.59
N SER A 6 10.50 -17.14 -9.42
CA SER A 6 11.75 -17.71 -8.92
C SER A 6 12.98 -17.47 -9.82
N ASP A 7 12.77 -17.16 -11.10
CA ASP A 7 13.88 -16.90 -12.04
C ASP A 7 14.42 -15.46 -11.94
N TYR A 8 13.69 -14.56 -11.28
CA TYR A 8 14.11 -13.20 -11.06
C TYR A 8 14.72 -13.02 -9.67
N LYS A 9 15.98 -12.57 -9.65
CA LYS A 9 16.63 -12.15 -8.41
C LYS A 9 15.93 -10.93 -7.86
N SER A 10 15.58 -10.92 -6.59
CA SER A 10 14.96 -9.80 -5.90
C SER A 10 15.75 -8.51 -6.11
N SER A 11 15.07 -7.44 -6.43
CA SER A 11 15.69 -6.14 -6.67
C SER A 11 14.90 -5.02 -5.98
N LEU A 12 15.58 -3.92 -5.68
CA LEU A 12 15.03 -2.73 -5.05
C LEU A 12 14.98 -1.59 -6.06
N ALA A 13 13.83 -0.93 -6.18
CA ALA A 13 13.70 0.33 -6.90
C ALA A 13 13.94 1.50 -5.94
N VAL A 14 14.91 2.36 -6.26
CA VAL A 14 15.32 3.46 -5.39
C VAL A 14 15.28 4.79 -6.16
N LEU A 15 14.50 5.74 -5.65
CA LEU A 15 14.47 7.11 -6.16
C LEU A 15 15.29 8.02 -5.26
N THR A 16 16.31 8.68 -5.83
CA THR A 16 17.18 9.58 -5.06
C THR A 16 16.73 11.04 -5.12
N ALA A 17 17.21 11.84 -4.17
CA ALA A 17 16.97 13.29 -4.13
C ALA A 17 17.54 14.05 -5.35
N HIS A 18 18.43 13.43 -6.12
CA HIS A 18 19.04 13.98 -7.33
C HIS A 18 18.38 13.46 -8.62
N ASN A 19 17.15 12.96 -8.54
CA ASN A 19 16.37 12.48 -9.68
C ASN A 19 16.98 11.26 -10.41
N TRP A 20 17.74 10.45 -9.69
CA TRP A 20 18.18 9.15 -10.19
C TRP A 20 17.22 8.06 -9.72
N LEU A 21 16.79 7.25 -10.64
CA LEU A 21 16.08 6.01 -10.39
C LEU A 21 17.06 4.86 -10.58
N PHE A 22 17.23 4.04 -9.55
CA PHE A 22 18.09 2.87 -9.57
C PHE A 22 17.26 1.60 -9.41
N ARG A 23 17.69 0.54 -10.07
CA ARG A 23 17.35 -0.82 -9.69
C ARG A 23 18.60 -1.48 -9.12
N LEU A 24 18.52 -1.93 -7.88
CA LEU A 24 19.62 -2.53 -7.14
C LEU A 24 19.34 -4.02 -6.92
N SER A 25 20.36 -4.84 -6.94
CA SER A 25 20.27 -6.22 -6.45
C SER A 25 19.99 -6.20 -4.94
N ALA A 26 18.91 -6.86 -4.50
CA ALA A 26 18.60 -6.96 -3.07
C ALA A 26 19.61 -7.83 -2.31
N THR A 27 20.33 -8.71 -3.01
CA THR A 27 21.32 -9.63 -2.41
C THR A 27 22.73 -9.05 -2.33
N THR A 28 23.17 -8.31 -3.37
CA THR A 28 24.54 -7.80 -3.47
C THR A 28 24.66 -6.30 -3.27
N GLY A 29 23.55 -5.55 -3.37
CA GLY A 29 23.53 -4.09 -3.37
C GLY A 29 24.08 -3.45 -4.66
N GLU A 30 24.43 -4.26 -5.65
CA GLU A 30 24.97 -3.74 -6.92
C GLU A 30 23.88 -3.03 -7.73
N ILE A 31 24.31 -1.97 -8.43
CA ILE A 31 23.44 -1.23 -9.35
C ILE A 31 23.24 -2.07 -10.61
N LEU A 32 22.03 -2.56 -10.83
CA LEU A 32 21.66 -3.30 -12.03
C LEU A 32 21.32 -2.36 -13.19
N GLU A 33 20.53 -1.32 -12.88
CA GLU A 33 20.10 -0.32 -13.86
C GLU A 33 20.04 1.05 -13.19
N LYS A 34 20.25 2.11 -13.99
CA LYS A 34 20.14 3.49 -13.54
C LYS A 34 19.57 4.39 -14.62
N VAL A 35 18.65 5.25 -14.24
CA VAL A 35 18.00 6.21 -15.13
C VAL A 35 18.02 7.58 -14.46
N TYR A 36 18.51 8.58 -15.18
CA TYR A 36 18.37 9.98 -14.81
C TYR A 36 17.05 10.50 -15.35
N LEU A 37 16.19 11.04 -14.48
CA LEU A 37 14.84 11.45 -14.88
C LEU A 37 14.85 12.81 -15.59
N ALA A 38 15.18 13.88 -14.88
CA ALA A 38 15.22 15.23 -15.43
C ALA A 38 15.87 16.21 -14.44
N SER A 39 16.37 17.34 -14.95
CA SER A 39 16.95 18.42 -14.13
C SER A 39 15.94 19.52 -13.77
N GLN A 40 14.84 19.63 -14.52
CA GLN A 40 13.88 20.75 -14.44
C GLN A 40 12.88 20.65 -13.29
N CYS A 41 12.70 19.48 -12.70
CA CYS A 41 11.80 19.26 -11.58
C CYS A 41 12.40 18.28 -10.57
N LYS A 42 11.81 18.20 -9.38
CA LYS A 42 12.22 17.24 -8.34
C LYS A 42 11.21 16.11 -8.25
N PHE A 43 11.65 14.91 -8.54
CA PHE A 43 10.86 13.71 -8.32
C PHE A 43 11.00 13.23 -6.88
N ARG A 44 9.88 12.86 -6.24
CA ARG A 44 9.82 12.50 -4.82
C ARG A 44 8.98 11.27 -4.53
N TYR A 45 7.99 11.00 -5.34
CA TYR A 45 7.02 9.95 -5.07
C TYR A 45 7.19 8.86 -6.11
N LEU A 46 7.31 7.65 -5.61
CA LEU A 46 7.36 6.43 -6.40
C LEU A 46 6.14 5.62 -6.00
N SER A 47 5.32 5.25 -6.96
CA SER A 47 4.15 4.40 -6.79
C SER A 47 4.22 3.21 -7.74
N TRP A 48 3.72 2.10 -7.27
CA TRP A 48 3.64 0.86 -8.02
C TRP A 48 2.19 0.59 -8.41
N ASP A 49 1.97 0.27 -9.66
CA ASP A 49 0.71 -0.22 -10.20
C ASP A 49 0.87 -1.70 -10.53
N THR A 50 0.73 -2.54 -9.51
CA THR A 50 1.01 -3.98 -9.57
C THR A 50 0.21 -4.68 -10.68
N PRO A 51 -1.09 -4.43 -10.85
CA PRO A 51 -1.87 -5.11 -11.90
C PRO A 51 -1.40 -4.81 -13.32
N GLN A 52 -0.71 -3.69 -13.53
CA GLN A 52 -0.19 -3.27 -14.83
C GLN A 52 1.32 -3.48 -14.95
N GLU A 53 1.99 -3.95 -13.90
CA GLU A 53 3.45 -4.07 -13.80
C GLU A 53 4.19 -2.77 -14.14
N VAL A 54 3.58 -1.66 -13.73
CA VAL A 54 4.04 -0.31 -14.07
C VAL A 54 4.40 0.46 -12.81
N MET A 55 5.48 1.21 -12.88
CA MET A 55 5.92 2.12 -11.85
C MET A 55 5.73 3.57 -12.32
N ALA A 56 5.11 4.38 -11.50
CA ALA A 56 4.95 5.80 -11.73
C ALA A 56 5.82 6.62 -10.77
N VAL A 57 6.57 7.55 -11.31
CA VAL A 57 7.43 8.47 -10.57
C VAL A 57 6.91 9.88 -10.72
N LYS A 58 6.39 10.45 -9.61
CA LYS A 58 5.75 11.77 -9.60
C LYS A 58 6.67 12.82 -9.01
N SER A 59 6.66 14.01 -9.63
CA SER A 59 7.37 15.17 -9.11
C SER A 59 6.64 15.78 -7.90
N THR A 60 7.37 16.56 -7.10
CA THR A 60 6.73 17.44 -6.10
C THR A 60 6.03 18.61 -6.78
N GLN A 61 4.97 19.11 -6.15
CA GLN A 61 4.45 20.43 -6.46
C GLN A 61 5.46 21.47 -5.95
N GLN A 62 6.12 22.18 -6.86
CA GLN A 62 7.07 23.25 -6.49
C GLN A 62 6.72 24.55 -7.17
N LYS A 63 7.08 25.68 -6.51
CA LYS A 63 7.27 26.94 -7.23
C LYS A 63 8.28 26.69 -8.34
N LEU A 64 7.89 26.95 -9.58
CA LEU A 64 8.74 26.73 -10.73
C LEU A 64 10.12 27.36 -10.52
N SER A 65 11.16 26.52 -10.55
CA SER A 65 12.53 27.01 -10.53
C SER A 65 12.85 27.75 -11.83
N GLY A 66 13.83 28.64 -11.81
CA GLY A 66 14.28 29.31 -13.03
C GLY A 66 14.69 28.31 -14.14
N VAL A 67 15.24 27.16 -13.76
CA VAL A 67 15.59 26.06 -14.69
C VAL A 67 14.35 25.44 -15.33
N ALA A 68 13.27 25.25 -14.56
CA ALA A 68 12.01 24.72 -15.09
C ALA A 68 11.35 25.71 -16.07
N GLN A 69 11.39 27.00 -15.78
CA GLN A 69 10.91 28.06 -16.69
C GLN A 69 11.72 28.11 -17.98
N GLN A 70 13.04 28.01 -17.91
CA GLN A 70 13.92 27.94 -19.09
C GLN A 70 13.68 26.67 -19.91
N ALA A 71 13.28 25.58 -19.29
CA ALA A 71 12.85 24.33 -19.96
C ALA A 71 11.47 24.42 -20.61
N GLY A 72 10.77 25.56 -20.47
CA GLY A 72 9.43 25.77 -21.05
C GLY A 72 8.27 25.23 -20.23
N ILE A 73 8.51 24.77 -19.01
CA ILE A 73 7.42 24.28 -18.13
C ILE A 73 6.57 25.46 -17.69
N GLN A 74 5.27 25.37 -17.92
CA GLN A 74 4.32 26.42 -17.60
C GLN A 74 3.97 26.43 -16.09
N GLN A 75 3.66 27.59 -15.56
CA GLN A 75 3.24 27.75 -14.16
C GLN A 75 1.96 26.98 -13.81
N SER A 76 1.15 26.63 -14.78
CA SER A 76 -0.08 25.84 -14.64
C SER A 76 0.19 24.36 -14.42
N VAL A 77 1.39 23.85 -14.76
CA VAL A 77 1.76 22.46 -14.55
C VAL A 77 1.94 22.21 -13.05
N LEU A 78 1.12 21.31 -12.51
CA LEU A 78 1.13 20.98 -11.08
C LEU A 78 2.14 19.87 -10.77
N PHE A 79 2.16 18.82 -11.59
CA PHE A 79 3.05 17.67 -11.44
C PHE A 79 3.57 17.21 -12.80
N ILE A 80 4.69 16.52 -12.76
CA ILE A 80 5.20 15.73 -13.88
C ILE A 80 5.20 14.27 -13.44
N LEU A 81 4.71 13.40 -14.30
CA LEU A 81 4.60 11.97 -14.07
C LEU A 81 5.40 11.22 -15.11
N ALA A 82 6.39 10.44 -14.68
CA ALA A 82 7.16 9.53 -15.53
C ALA A 82 6.74 8.10 -15.23
N VAL A 83 6.48 7.33 -16.28
CA VAL A 83 5.92 5.98 -16.20
C VAL A 83 6.89 4.98 -16.81
N PHE A 84 7.16 3.89 -16.08
CA PHE A 84 8.12 2.85 -16.47
C PHE A 84 7.50 1.46 -16.30
N ARG A 85 7.87 0.53 -17.17
CA ARG A 85 7.84 -0.90 -16.81
C ARG A 85 9.07 -1.22 -15.99
N VAL A 86 9.00 -2.23 -15.15
CA VAL A 86 10.06 -2.47 -14.16
C VAL A 86 10.90 -3.70 -14.45
N LEU A 87 10.37 -4.69 -15.11
CA LEU A 87 11.09 -5.92 -15.44
C LEU A 87 11.00 -6.26 -16.94
N PRO A 88 11.99 -5.89 -17.74
CA PRO A 88 13.13 -5.01 -17.48
C PRO A 88 12.70 -3.54 -17.33
N LEU A 89 13.57 -2.71 -16.71
CA LEU A 89 13.27 -1.29 -16.59
C LEU A 89 13.24 -0.62 -17.96
N SER A 90 12.06 -0.24 -18.42
CA SER A 90 11.84 0.41 -19.69
C SER A 90 10.95 1.63 -19.54
N PHE A 91 11.23 2.68 -20.30
CA PHE A 91 10.48 3.92 -20.26
C PHE A 91 9.22 3.82 -21.12
N ILE A 92 8.07 4.10 -20.55
CA ILE A 92 6.80 4.17 -21.29
C ILE A 92 6.58 5.60 -21.75
N GLY A 93 6.58 6.56 -20.82
CA GLY A 93 6.37 7.95 -21.17
C GLY A 93 6.42 8.88 -19.97
N MET A 94 6.56 10.17 -20.25
CA MET A 94 6.48 11.23 -19.27
C MET A 94 5.50 12.30 -19.74
N LEU A 95 4.63 12.76 -18.83
CA LEU A 95 3.58 13.71 -19.10
C LEU A 95 3.51 14.83 -18.05
N GLU A 96 3.04 15.97 -18.47
CA GLU A 96 2.75 17.12 -17.62
C GLU A 96 1.28 17.14 -17.22
N LEU A 97 1.01 17.29 -15.93
CA LEU A 97 -0.35 17.41 -15.38
C LEU A 97 -0.65 18.89 -15.17
N ASP A 98 -1.30 19.48 -16.19
CA ASP A 98 -1.58 20.92 -16.27
C ASP A 98 -3.00 21.24 -15.77
N LYS A 99 -3.12 22.22 -14.86
CA LYS A 99 -4.39 22.75 -14.38
C LYS A 99 -5.27 23.36 -15.47
N LYS A 100 -4.68 23.77 -16.60
CA LYS A 100 -5.46 24.27 -17.73
C LYS A 100 -6.26 23.16 -18.42
N ILE A 101 -5.71 21.94 -18.41
CA ILE A 101 -6.30 20.75 -19.04
C ILE A 101 -7.23 20.05 -18.07
N PHE A 102 -6.72 19.70 -16.89
CA PHE A 102 -7.44 18.90 -15.90
C PHE A 102 -8.34 19.71 -14.96
N GLY A 103 -8.24 21.04 -14.99
CA GLY A 103 -9.07 21.94 -14.17
C GLY A 103 -8.29 22.68 -13.08
N LYS A 104 -8.66 23.95 -12.87
CA LYS A 104 -7.99 24.84 -11.91
C LYS A 104 -8.01 24.34 -10.46
N SER A 105 -9.01 23.56 -10.09
CA SER A 105 -9.19 22.98 -8.77
C SER A 105 -8.37 21.70 -8.55
N MET A 106 -7.61 21.22 -9.52
CA MET A 106 -6.76 20.04 -9.38
C MET A 106 -5.75 20.23 -8.24
N THR A 107 -5.70 19.28 -7.32
CA THR A 107 -4.82 19.27 -6.14
C THR A 107 -3.82 18.13 -6.15
N ASP A 108 -4.19 16.98 -6.71
CA ASP A 108 -3.32 15.81 -6.79
C ASP A 108 -3.64 14.95 -8.00
N ALA A 109 -2.69 14.03 -8.33
CA ALA A 109 -2.88 12.99 -9.30
C ALA A 109 -2.04 11.76 -8.94
N ALA A 110 -2.57 10.57 -9.26
CA ALA A 110 -1.93 9.29 -9.03
C ALA A 110 -2.24 8.32 -10.17
N MET A 111 -1.40 7.27 -10.29
CA MET A 111 -1.65 6.13 -11.18
C MET A 111 -2.11 4.94 -10.34
N SER A 112 -3.15 4.26 -10.77
CA SER A 112 -3.60 3.00 -10.19
C SER A 112 -4.46 2.22 -11.19
N HIS A 113 -4.23 0.93 -11.33
CA HIS A 113 -4.99 0.04 -12.20
C HIS A 113 -5.05 0.49 -13.67
N GLY A 114 -3.97 1.08 -14.17
CA GLY A 114 -3.91 1.64 -15.52
C GLY A 114 -4.70 2.94 -15.72
N MET A 115 -5.20 3.53 -14.63
CA MET A 115 -5.95 4.78 -14.66
C MET A 115 -5.14 5.92 -14.07
N LEU A 116 -5.22 7.08 -14.72
CA LEU A 116 -4.80 8.36 -14.15
C LEU A 116 -5.95 8.91 -13.31
N ILE A 117 -5.74 9.01 -12.03
CA ILE A 117 -6.71 9.51 -11.03
C ILE A 117 -6.35 10.95 -10.72
N VAL A 118 -7.23 11.89 -10.99
CA VAL A 118 -7.05 13.33 -10.74
C VAL A 118 -8.01 13.79 -9.66
N THR A 119 -7.44 14.28 -8.56
CA THR A 119 -8.23 14.76 -7.40
C THR A 119 -8.32 16.29 -7.40
N HIS A 120 -9.49 16.80 -7.08
CA HIS A 120 -9.80 18.22 -7.01
C HIS A 120 -10.10 18.69 -5.59
N SER A 121 -9.81 19.98 -5.29
CA SER A 121 -10.12 20.60 -4.00
C SER A 121 -11.62 20.66 -3.67
N THR A 122 -12.46 20.48 -4.68
CA THR A 122 -13.92 20.38 -4.54
C THR A 122 -14.39 19.01 -4.06
N GLY A 123 -13.47 18.07 -3.82
CA GLY A 123 -13.80 16.68 -3.53
C GLY A 123 -14.17 15.84 -4.76
N LEU A 124 -14.01 16.42 -5.95
CA LEU A 124 -14.23 15.71 -7.20
C LEU A 124 -12.99 14.88 -7.55
N VAL A 125 -13.21 13.62 -7.96
CA VAL A 125 -12.17 12.71 -8.44
C VAL A 125 -12.53 12.32 -9.88
N ARG A 126 -11.61 12.54 -10.81
CA ARG A 126 -11.75 12.22 -12.22
C ARG A 126 -10.77 11.15 -12.63
N LEU A 127 -11.24 10.18 -13.40
CA LEU A 127 -10.46 9.02 -13.82
C LEU A 127 -10.35 9.01 -15.36
N TYR A 128 -9.14 8.80 -15.83
CA TYR A 128 -8.80 8.73 -17.25
C TYR A 128 -8.03 7.46 -17.53
N SER A 129 -8.22 6.83 -18.70
CA SER A 129 -7.38 5.70 -19.12
C SER A 129 -5.98 6.19 -19.48
N PHE A 130 -4.95 5.67 -18.82
CA PHE A 130 -3.58 5.99 -19.17
C PHE A 130 -3.20 5.43 -20.54
N GLN A 131 -3.74 4.26 -20.88
CA GLN A 131 -3.54 3.68 -22.22
C GLN A 131 -4.09 4.63 -23.29
N THR A 132 -5.32 5.09 -23.17
CA THR A 132 -5.93 6.04 -24.13
C THR A 132 -5.14 7.34 -24.21
N ILE A 133 -4.68 7.88 -23.06
CA ILE A 133 -3.81 9.07 -23.02
C ILE A 133 -2.51 8.80 -23.79
N SER A 134 -1.89 7.67 -23.57
CA SER A 134 -0.65 7.30 -24.24
C SER A 134 -0.85 7.14 -25.76
N GLU A 135 -1.89 6.45 -26.18
CA GLU A 135 -2.20 6.26 -27.60
C GLU A 135 -2.52 7.57 -28.33
N GLN A 136 -3.23 8.49 -27.65
CA GLN A 136 -3.70 9.74 -28.25
C GLN A 136 -2.63 10.85 -28.26
N PHE A 137 -1.82 10.94 -27.22
CA PHE A 137 -0.94 12.09 -26.98
C PHE A 137 0.56 11.77 -26.99
N MET A 138 0.98 10.51 -27.19
CA MET A 138 2.37 10.17 -27.31
C MET A 138 2.92 10.66 -28.66
N GLN A 139 3.91 11.53 -28.60
CA GLN A 139 4.54 12.09 -29.81
C GLN A 139 5.52 11.10 -30.42
N HIS A 140 6.33 10.46 -29.59
CA HIS A 140 7.35 9.48 -30.01
C HIS A 140 7.56 8.45 -28.91
N GLN A 141 7.68 7.21 -29.30
CA GLN A 141 8.20 6.16 -28.44
C GLN A 141 9.72 6.30 -28.39
N VAL A 142 10.28 6.27 -27.18
CA VAL A 142 11.72 6.44 -26.96
C VAL A 142 12.22 5.40 -25.96
N ASP A 143 13.37 4.81 -26.27
CA ASP A 143 13.96 3.75 -25.46
C ASP A 143 15.12 4.28 -24.62
N LEU A 144 15.29 3.76 -23.41
CA LEU A 144 16.41 4.08 -22.54
C LEU A 144 17.73 3.70 -23.20
N GLY A 145 18.72 4.59 -23.07
CA GLY A 145 20.05 4.35 -23.61
C GLY A 145 20.23 4.70 -25.08
N HIS A 146 19.17 5.04 -25.80
CA HIS A 146 19.27 5.46 -27.21
C HIS A 146 19.42 6.97 -27.35
N GLU A 147 20.05 7.38 -28.44
CA GLU A 147 20.18 8.79 -28.78
C GLU A 147 18.83 9.33 -29.27
N TYR A 148 18.48 10.50 -28.79
CA TYR A 148 17.22 11.14 -29.14
C TYR A 148 17.38 12.66 -29.24
N ASN A 149 16.72 13.25 -30.24
CA ASN A 149 16.68 14.69 -30.44
C ASN A 149 15.35 15.25 -29.91
N TRP A 150 15.40 15.98 -28.81
CA TRP A 150 14.25 16.64 -28.21
C TRP A 150 14.36 18.16 -28.34
N ASN A 151 13.54 18.78 -29.17
CA ASN A 151 13.53 20.24 -29.38
C ASN A 151 14.92 20.82 -29.70
N GLY A 152 15.67 20.15 -30.56
CA GLY A 152 17.02 20.58 -30.97
C GLY A 152 18.14 20.24 -29.97
N LYS A 153 17.80 19.59 -28.86
CA LYS A 153 18.80 19.04 -27.92
C LYS A 153 18.97 17.55 -28.17
N ILE A 154 20.19 17.16 -28.57
CA ILE A 154 20.53 15.75 -28.77
C ILE A 154 21.12 15.20 -27.48
N GLY A 155 20.69 14.01 -27.06
CA GLY A 155 21.24 13.33 -25.90
C GLY A 155 20.78 11.88 -25.80
N ILE A 156 21.32 11.18 -24.81
CA ILE A 156 20.97 9.77 -24.57
C ILE A 156 19.86 9.72 -23.52
N VAL A 157 18.75 9.09 -23.88
CA VAL A 157 17.57 8.94 -23.00
C VAL A 157 17.94 8.24 -21.70
N GLY A 158 17.56 8.84 -20.57
CA GLY A 158 17.85 8.32 -19.24
C GLY A 158 19.28 8.53 -18.74
N LYS A 159 20.13 9.25 -19.49
CA LYS A 159 21.49 9.62 -19.03
C LYS A 159 21.58 11.11 -18.71
N TYR A 160 22.36 11.42 -17.68
CA TYR A 160 22.70 12.81 -17.34
C TYR A 160 23.56 13.45 -18.44
N PRO A 161 23.36 14.70 -18.82
CA PRO A 161 22.36 15.65 -18.29
C PRO A 161 21.00 15.64 -19.02
N PHE A 162 20.83 14.82 -20.06
CA PHE A 162 19.65 14.82 -20.92
C PHE A 162 18.38 14.36 -20.19
N GLY A 163 18.44 13.23 -19.49
CA GLY A 163 17.31 12.63 -18.79
C GLY A 163 16.32 11.92 -19.70
N VAL A 164 15.05 11.84 -19.28
CA VAL A 164 13.94 11.31 -20.09
C VAL A 164 13.07 12.46 -20.61
N PRO A 165 12.63 12.42 -21.89
CA PRO A 165 11.83 13.49 -22.46
C PRO A 165 10.34 13.39 -22.04
N CYS A 166 9.65 14.54 -21.98
CA CYS A 166 8.19 14.61 -21.86
C CYS A 166 7.53 14.27 -23.20
N ASN A 167 7.52 12.99 -23.55
CA ASN A 167 7.08 12.51 -24.85
C ASN A 167 5.57 12.32 -24.98
N ILE A 168 4.80 12.41 -23.88
CA ILE A 168 3.33 12.43 -23.88
C ILE A 168 2.90 13.88 -23.66
N LYS A 169 2.39 14.54 -24.72
CA LYS A 169 2.00 15.93 -24.67
C LYS A 169 0.48 16.06 -24.78
N ILE A 170 -0.16 16.18 -23.63
CA ILE A 170 -1.62 16.35 -23.55
C ILE A 170 -1.96 17.79 -23.97
N THR A 171 -2.69 17.94 -25.08
CA THR A 171 -3.10 19.25 -25.62
C THR A 171 -4.52 19.61 -25.24
N ASP A 172 -5.37 18.60 -25.10
CA ASP A 172 -6.80 18.73 -24.79
C ASP A 172 -7.14 17.81 -23.62
N THR A 173 -8.28 18.03 -22.98
CA THR A 173 -8.76 17.17 -21.91
C THR A 173 -9.01 15.76 -22.46
N PRO A 174 -8.34 14.72 -21.93
CA PRO A 174 -8.58 13.35 -22.35
C PRO A 174 -10.02 12.92 -22.07
N ASP A 175 -10.47 11.88 -22.75
CA ASP A 175 -11.78 11.30 -22.53
C ASP A 175 -11.93 10.83 -21.10
N LEU A 176 -12.97 11.36 -20.43
CA LEU A 176 -13.27 11.04 -19.05
C LEU A 176 -13.90 9.65 -18.99
N LEU A 177 -13.29 8.74 -18.20
CA LEU A 177 -13.91 7.44 -17.93
C LEU A 177 -15.01 7.58 -16.89
N PHE A 178 -14.65 8.18 -15.72
CA PHE A 178 -15.56 8.31 -14.59
C PHE A 178 -15.28 9.59 -13.81
N GLU A 179 -16.33 10.09 -13.18
CA GLU A 179 -16.26 11.21 -12.24
C GLU A 179 -17.01 10.83 -10.98
N VAL A 180 -16.35 10.96 -9.82
CA VAL A 180 -16.92 10.63 -8.52
C VAL A 180 -16.79 11.84 -7.61
N SER A 181 -17.83 12.17 -6.86
CA SER A 181 -17.80 13.20 -5.83
C SER A 181 -17.44 12.55 -4.48
N SER A 182 -16.35 13.00 -3.87
CA SER A 182 -15.78 12.47 -2.63
C SER A 182 -15.45 13.63 -1.69
N LEU A 183 -16.49 14.39 -1.28
CA LEU A 183 -16.34 15.46 -0.29
C LEU A 183 -16.05 14.87 1.09
N GLU A 184 -14.97 15.32 1.72
CA GLU A 184 -14.56 14.93 3.09
C GLU A 184 -14.31 13.42 3.30
N SER A 185 -14.04 12.68 2.25
CA SER A 185 -13.84 11.23 2.26
C SER A 185 -12.57 10.82 1.51
N THR A 186 -12.07 9.64 1.82
CA THR A 186 -11.00 9.00 1.03
C THR A 186 -11.62 8.10 -0.03
N PHE A 187 -10.97 8.04 -1.16
CA PHE A 187 -11.43 7.30 -2.34
C PHE A 187 -10.37 6.26 -2.74
N GLN A 188 -10.81 5.03 -2.96
CA GLN A 188 -9.96 3.92 -3.40
C GLN A 188 -10.66 3.17 -4.52
N ILE A 189 -9.89 2.66 -5.47
CA ILE A 189 -10.36 1.82 -6.56
C ILE A 189 -9.70 0.45 -6.47
N GLY A 190 -10.44 -0.59 -6.82
CA GLY A 190 -9.89 -1.93 -6.90
C GLY A 190 -10.85 -2.95 -7.50
N GLY A 191 -10.34 -4.16 -7.64
CA GLY A 191 -11.08 -5.30 -8.15
C GLY A 191 -11.34 -5.29 -9.65
N TYR A 192 -11.97 -6.36 -10.12
CA TYR A 192 -12.52 -6.47 -11.46
C TYR A 192 -13.82 -7.29 -11.37
N PRO A 193 -14.95 -6.80 -11.90
CA PRO A 193 -15.15 -5.48 -12.48
C PRO A 193 -14.87 -4.37 -11.45
N TRP A 194 -14.39 -3.21 -11.93
CA TRP A 194 -13.91 -2.13 -11.07
C TRP A 194 -14.97 -1.62 -10.10
N HIS A 195 -14.59 -1.53 -8.83
CA HIS A 195 -15.38 -0.92 -7.77
C HIS A 195 -14.58 0.20 -7.11
N TYR A 196 -15.25 1.05 -6.39
CA TYR A 196 -14.61 2.04 -5.56
C TYR A 196 -15.18 2.01 -4.13
N ILE A 197 -14.32 2.38 -3.20
CA ILE A 197 -14.68 2.54 -1.79
C ILE A 197 -14.57 4.01 -1.45
N ILE A 198 -15.60 4.55 -0.80
CA ILE A 198 -15.58 5.87 -0.18
C ILE A 198 -15.64 5.68 1.32
N THR A 199 -14.61 6.18 2.04
CA THR A 199 -14.55 6.15 3.50
C THR A 199 -14.60 7.57 4.05
N PRO A 200 -15.30 7.81 5.18
CA PRO A 200 -15.41 9.14 5.77
C PRO A 200 -14.06 9.64 6.28
N ASN A 201 -13.85 10.94 6.18
CA ASN A 201 -12.68 11.60 6.74
C ASN A 201 -12.86 11.76 8.27
N LYS A 202 -11.92 11.34 9.03
CA LYS A 202 -11.63 11.22 10.49
C LYS A 202 -12.39 12.08 11.54
N LYS A 203 -13.56 12.69 11.25
CA LYS A 203 -14.21 13.61 12.21
C LYS A 203 -15.41 13.05 12.98
N SER A 204 -15.91 11.86 12.66
CA SER A 204 -17.03 11.25 13.38
C SER A 204 -16.60 10.00 14.15
N GLN A 205 -17.13 9.79 15.34
CA GLN A 205 -16.82 8.60 16.18
C GLN A 205 -17.25 7.28 15.54
N LYS A 206 -18.28 7.34 14.70
CA LYS A 206 -18.73 6.23 13.86
C LYS A 206 -18.81 6.74 12.44
N GLY A 207 -18.33 5.97 11.52
CA GLY A 207 -18.42 6.25 10.09
C GLY A 207 -19.09 5.11 9.35
N ILE A 208 -19.37 5.34 8.11
CA ILE A 208 -19.82 4.32 7.18
C ILE A 208 -18.94 4.41 5.92
N PHE A 209 -18.56 3.27 5.39
CA PHE A 209 -17.97 3.25 4.05
C PHE A 209 -18.97 2.69 3.06
N HIS A 210 -18.83 3.10 1.81
CA HIS A 210 -19.67 2.68 0.72
C HIS A 210 -18.83 1.95 -0.33
N VAL A 211 -19.37 0.84 -0.85
CA VAL A 211 -18.80 0.07 -1.95
C VAL A 211 -19.71 0.22 -3.15
N CYS A 212 -19.21 0.82 -4.20
CA CYS A 212 -19.97 1.14 -5.40
C CYS A 212 -19.31 0.58 -6.66
N SER A 213 -20.12 0.17 -7.63
CA SER A 213 -19.65 -0.16 -8.98
C SER A 213 -19.10 1.09 -9.65
N LEU A 214 -17.96 0.96 -10.32
CA LEU A 214 -17.39 2.06 -11.08
C LEU A 214 -18.11 2.28 -12.41
N LYS A 215 -18.76 1.23 -12.95
CA LYS A 215 -19.43 1.26 -14.26
C LYS A 215 -20.65 2.19 -14.30
N ASP A 216 -21.47 2.15 -13.25
CA ASP A 216 -22.78 2.81 -13.21
C ASP A 216 -23.01 3.60 -11.91
N HIS A 217 -22.01 3.68 -11.05
CA HIS A 217 -22.05 4.32 -9.72
C HIS A 217 -23.12 3.74 -8.78
N THR A 218 -23.63 2.53 -9.08
CA THR A 218 -24.62 1.90 -8.21
C THR A 218 -23.95 1.36 -6.95
N LEU A 219 -24.64 1.54 -5.84
CA LEU A 219 -24.24 0.96 -4.57
C LEU A 219 -24.40 -0.57 -4.65
N ALA A 220 -23.34 -1.30 -4.29
CA ALA A 220 -23.44 -2.74 -4.15
C ALA A 220 -24.46 -3.09 -3.05
N LYS A 221 -25.21 -4.17 -3.23
CA LYS A 221 -26.07 -4.69 -2.16
C LYS A 221 -25.21 -5.01 -0.94
N ASN A 222 -25.66 -4.63 0.25
CA ASN A 222 -24.86 -4.67 1.49
C ASN A 222 -23.54 -3.87 1.42
N GLY A 223 -23.41 -2.98 0.46
CA GLY A 223 -22.20 -2.17 0.26
C GLY A 223 -22.04 -1.01 1.24
N VAL A 224 -23.02 -0.79 2.15
CA VAL A 224 -22.91 0.18 3.24
C VAL A 224 -22.49 -0.58 4.49
N GLN A 225 -21.31 -0.28 5.01
CA GLN A 225 -20.73 -0.96 6.17
C GLN A 225 -20.29 0.06 7.21
N GLU A 226 -20.43 -0.30 8.48
CA GLU A 226 -19.98 0.53 9.59
C GLU A 226 -18.47 0.41 9.78
N MET A 227 -17.82 1.54 10.15
CA MET A 227 -16.42 1.59 10.54
C MET A 227 -16.22 2.53 11.73
N LYS A 228 -15.18 2.29 12.51
CA LYS A 228 -14.75 3.16 13.62
C LYS A 228 -13.69 4.12 13.13
N CYS A 229 -13.97 5.43 13.19
CA CYS A 229 -13.08 6.45 12.67
C CYS A 229 -12.27 7.18 13.75
N CYS A 230 -12.78 7.24 14.98
CA CYS A 230 -12.26 8.09 16.07
C CYS A 230 -11.97 7.27 17.34
N SER A 231 -11.48 6.06 17.21
CA SER A 231 -10.89 5.29 18.30
C SER A 231 -9.39 5.57 18.41
N LEU A 232 -8.75 5.09 19.46
CA LEU A 232 -7.29 5.09 19.57
C LEU A 232 -6.67 4.30 18.41
N GLU A 233 -7.36 3.27 17.96
CA GLU A 233 -7.03 2.42 16.82
C GLU A 233 -8.20 2.48 15.82
N PRO A 234 -8.19 3.41 14.86
CA PRO A 234 -9.24 3.52 13.86
C PRO A 234 -9.21 2.34 12.88
N ASP A 235 -10.38 1.95 12.39
CA ASP A 235 -10.48 0.92 11.35
C ASP A 235 -9.81 1.37 10.06
N TRP A 236 -9.20 0.42 9.35
CA TRP A 236 -8.65 0.59 8.01
C TRP A 236 -9.47 -0.21 7.02
N ILE A 237 -9.68 0.36 5.84
CA ILE A 237 -10.42 -0.30 4.77
C ILE A 237 -9.68 -0.08 3.47
N PHE A 238 -9.38 -1.16 2.76
CA PHE A 238 -8.70 -1.10 1.48
C PHE A 238 -9.02 -2.34 0.64
N PHE A 239 -8.86 -2.22 -0.67
CA PHE A 239 -8.93 -3.37 -1.55
C PHE A 239 -7.75 -4.29 -1.31
N HIS A 240 -8.05 -5.58 -1.32
CA HIS A 240 -7.03 -6.61 -1.14
C HIS A 240 -5.96 -6.51 -2.24
N PRO A 241 -4.67 -6.51 -1.87
CA PRO A 241 -3.58 -6.36 -2.84
C PRO A 241 -3.47 -7.51 -3.86
N ASP A 242 -4.12 -8.65 -3.62
CA ASP A 242 -4.15 -9.79 -4.54
C ASP A 242 -4.94 -9.54 -5.84
N SER A 243 -5.44 -8.32 -6.04
CA SER A 243 -6.25 -7.94 -7.20
C SER A 243 -7.56 -8.74 -7.40
N SER A 244 -7.99 -9.52 -6.42
CA SER A 244 -9.24 -10.31 -6.47
C SER A 244 -10.50 -9.45 -6.39
N GLY A 245 -10.37 -8.17 -6.00
CA GLY A 245 -11.49 -7.29 -5.70
C GLY A 245 -12.08 -7.49 -4.31
N ARG A 246 -11.50 -8.38 -3.49
CA ARG A 246 -11.84 -8.48 -2.08
C ARG A 246 -11.48 -7.18 -1.34
N ILE A 247 -12.12 -6.96 -0.22
CA ILE A 247 -11.94 -5.79 0.62
C ILE A 247 -11.50 -6.25 2.00
N LEU A 248 -10.44 -5.66 2.51
CA LEU A 248 -9.97 -5.85 3.88
C LEU A 248 -10.53 -4.72 4.74
N HIS A 249 -11.33 -5.08 5.73
CA HIS A 249 -11.77 -4.19 6.80
C HIS A 249 -11.06 -4.61 8.08
N VAL A 250 -10.07 -3.85 8.47
CA VAL A 250 -9.18 -4.12 9.59
C VAL A 250 -9.58 -3.25 10.77
N GLY A 251 -10.12 -3.85 11.80
CA GLY A 251 -10.32 -3.25 13.12
C GLY A 251 -9.24 -3.70 14.11
N PRO A 252 -9.22 -3.14 15.32
CA PRO A 252 -8.19 -3.45 16.31
C PRO A 252 -8.19 -4.92 16.77
N ASN A 253 -9.31 -5.59 16.73
CA ASN A 253 -9.47 -6.97 17.21
C ASN A 253 -10.08 -7.91 16.17
N LEU A 254 -10.44 -7.39 15.01
CA LEU A 254 -11.19 -8.13 14.01
C LEU A 254 -10.80 -7.68 12.61
N ILE A 255 -10.43 -8.62 11.76
CA ILE A 255 -10.24 -8.39 10.34
C ILE A 255 -11.34 -9.13 9.60
N LYS A 256 -12.13 -8.39 8.82
CA LYS A 256 -13.13 -8.96 7.91
C LYS A 256 -12.62 -8.91 6.50
N VAL A 257 -12.61 -10.04 5.84
CA VAL A 257 -12.36 -10.12 4.41
C VAL A 257 -13.70 -10.21 3.72
N LEU A 258 -14.02 -9.22 2.90
CA LEU A 258 -15.27 -9.12 2.17
C LEU A 258 -15.01 -9.39 0.69
N LYS A 259 -15.97 -10.01 0.03
CA LYS A 259 -15.91 -10.23 -1.42
C LYS A 259 -17.16 -9.72 -2.12
N LEU A 260 -16.98 -9.30 -3.35
CA LEU A 260 -18.05 -8.92 -4.26
C LEU A 260 -18.49 -10.16 -5.04
N LYS A 261 -19.78 -10.49 -4.96
CA LYS A 261 -20.38 -11.59 -5.72
C LYS A 261 -21.46 -11.06 -6.63
N GLU A 262 -21.55 -11.62 -7.82
CA GLU A 262 -22.70 -11.40 -8.71
C GLU A 262 -23.96 -11.99 -8.08
N MET A 263 -25.06 -11.27 -8.21
CA MET A 263 -26.34 -11.76 -7.71
C MET A 263 -26.93 -12.78 -8.70
N GLU A 264 -27.39 -13.92 -8.20
CA GLU A 264 -28.01 -14.98 -9.00
C GLU A 264 -29.19 -14.52 -9.85
N ASN A 265 -29.92 -13.49 -9.37
CA ASN A 265 -31.12 -12.97 -10.02
C ASN A 265 -30.86 -11.76 -10.93
N ASN A 266 -29.67 -11.17 -10.86
CA ASN A 266 -29.28 -10.00 -11.65
C ASN A 266 -27.77 -9.90 -11.74
N ALA A 267 -27.19 -10.40 -12.82
CA ALA A 267 -25.74 -10.41 -13.04
C ALA A 267 -25.10 -9.01 -13.11
N GLU A 268 -25.90 -7.95 -13.30
CA GLU A 268 -25.40 -6.58 -13.29
C GLU A 268 -25.22 -6.02 -11.89
N GLN A 269 -25.85 -6.61 -10.88
CA GLN A 269 -25.80 -6.14 -9.50
C GLN A 269 -24.85 -7.01 -8.66
N GLN A 270 -23.91 -6.35 -7.97
CA GLN A 270 -22.97 -6.99 -7.06
C GLN A 270 -23.47 -6.95 -5.62
N GLU A 271 -23.15 -7.97 -4.85
CA GLU A 271 -23.43 -8.06 -3.41
C GLU A 271 -22.12 -8.19 -2.63
N VAL A 272 -21.95 -7.37 -1.60
CA VAL A 272 -20.86 -7.50 -0.63
C VAL A 272 -21.20 -8.62 0.36
N LYS A 273 -20.36 -9.65 0.40
CA LYS A 273 -20.48 -10.77 1.35
C LYS A 273 -19.18 -10.92 2.13
N GLU A 274 -19.33 -11.33 3.39
CA GLU A 274 -18.21 -11.78 4.19
C GLU A 274 -17.64 -13.07 3.62
N ASP A 275 -16.33 -13.12 3.42
CA ASP A 275 -15.60 -14.29 2.95
C ASP A 275 -15.11 -15.09 4.14
N PHE A 276 -14.33 -14.45 4.99
CA PHE A 276 -13.89 -14.98 6.29
C PHE A 276 -13.52 -13.85 7.25
N ILE A 277 -13.34 -14.22 8.52
CA ILE A 277 -12.96 -13.33 9.61
C ILE A 277 -11.69 -13.87 10.27
N ILE A 278 -10.81 -12.94 10.68
CA ILE A 278 -9.67 -13.22 11.54
C ILE A 278 -9.85 -12.44 12.82
N GLU A 279 -9.86 -13.14 13.95
CA GLU A 279 -10.03 -12.55 15.28
C GLU A 279 -8.71 -12.54 16.04
N ALA A 280 -8.45 -11.45 16.76
CA ALA A 280 -7.32 -11.37 17.68
C ALA A 280 -7.50 -12.36 18.84
N ASN A 281 -6.40 -12.92 19.30
CA ASN A 281 -6.40 -13.87 20.42
C ASN A 281 -6.57 -13.10 21.76
N ARG A 282 -7.82 -12.80 22.08
CA ARG A 282 -8.17 -12.08 23.29
C ARG A 282 -8.75 -13.06 24.30
N GLU A 283 -8.13 -13.13 25.49
CA GLU A 283 -8.74 -13.85 26.59
C GLU A 283 -10.10 -13.21 26.90
N ASN A 284 -11.15 -13.99 26.77
CA ASN A 284 -12.47 -13.65 27.28
C ASN A 284 -12.44 -13.65 28.81
N ASN A 285 -11.62 -12.78 29.40
CA ASN A 285 -11.68 -12.48 30.81
C ASN A 285 -12.97 -11.72 31.08
N VAL A 286 -14.10 -12.43 30.94
CA VAL A 286 -15.34 -12.08 31.59
C VAL A 286 -15.12 -12.29 33.09
N ASN A 287 -14.18 -11.57 33.67
CA ASN A 287 -14.20 -11.32 35.10
C ASN A 287 -15.43 -10.45 35.33
N ASN A 288 -16.56 -11.14 35.53
CA ASN A 288 -17.72 -10.61 36.19
C ASN A 288 -17.27 -10.16 37.59
N SER A 289 -16.47 -9.12 37.70
CA SER A 289 -16.21 -8.47 38.98
C SER A 289 -17.49 -7.76 39.36
N VAL A 290 -18.31 -8.52 40.04
CA VAL A 290 -19.50 -8.02 40.69
C VAL A 290 -19.03 -7.11 41.81
N THR A 291 -19.02 -5.80 41.57
CA THR A 291 -18.76 -4.84 42.63
C THR A 291 -20.02 -4.75 43.46
N VAL A 292 -19.95 -5.23 44.69
CA VAL A 292 -21.03 -5.10 45.68
C VAL A 292 -20.77 -3.80 46.43
N THR A 293 -21.73 -2.86 46.43
CA THR A 293 -21.70 -1.69 47.30
C THR A 293 -21.73 -2.09 48.74
N ALA A 294 -21.29 -1.25 49.68
CA ALA A 294 -21.35 -1.48 51.11
C ALA A 294 -22.78 -1.75 51.61
N SER A 295 -23.82 -1.46 50.85
CA SER A 295 -25.23 -1.74 51.10
C SER A 295 -25.72 -3.07 50.46
N GLY A 296 -24.80 -3.90 49.93
CA GLY A 296 -25.15 -5.20 49.32
C GLY A 296 -25.80 -5.11 47.94
N ARG A 297 -25.88 -3.94 47.32
CA ARG A 297 -26.37 -3.79 45.96
C ARG A 297 -25.28 -4.21 44.94
N VAL A 298 -25.64 -5.17 44.10
CA VAL A 298 -24.81 -5.60 42.98
C VAL A 298 -24.86 -4.50 41.91
N VAL A 299 -23.74 -3.77 41.77
CA VAL A 299 -23.53 -2.86 40.64
C VAL A 299 -22.84 -3.67 39.55
N LYS A 300 -23.57 -4.13 38.55
CA LYS A 300 -23.00 -4.63 37.32
C LYS A 300 -22.32 -3.46 36.60
N LYS A 301 -21.06 -3.22 36.86
CA LYS A 301 -20.26 -2.42 35.94
C LYS A 301 -20.14 -3.23 34.65
N ARG A 302 -20.97 -2.92 33.66
CA ARG A 302 -20.67 -3.22 32.27
C ARG A 302 -19.55 -2.26 31.84
N PHE A 303 -18.31 -2.58 32.21
CA PHE A 303 -17.20 -2.13 31.41
C PHE A 303 -17.30 -3.02 30.17
N ASN A 304 -17.83 -2.49 29.10
CA ASN A 304 -17.51 -3.02 27.80
C ASN A 304 -16.00 -2.86 27.69
N LEU A 305 -15.26 -3.95 27.62
CA LEU A 305 -13.85 -3.91 27.18
C LEU A 305 -13.86 -3.08 25.90
N LEU A 306 -13.11 -2.02 25.90
CA LEU A 306 -12.95 -1.22 24.70
C LEU A 306 -12.30 -2.13 23.66
N ASP A 307 -12.82 -2.11 22.44
CA ASP A 307 -12.25 -2.94 21.35
C ASP A 307 -10.80 -2.58 21.07
N ASP A 308 -10.37 -1.38 21.49
CA ASP A 308 -9.04 -0.83 21.35
C ASP A 308 -8.23 -0.83 22.67
N ASP A 309 -8.60 -1.70 23.63
CA ASP A 309 -7.85 -1.87 24.88
C ASP A 309 -6.42 -2.35 24.57
N PRO A 310 -5.38 -1.56 24.85
CA PRO A 310 -3.99 -1.92 24.53
C PRO A 310 -3.46 -3.09 25.36
N GLU A 311 -4.07 -3.42 26.52
CA GLU A 311 -3.70 -4.60 27.30
C GLU A 311 -4.20 -5.91 26.68
N GLN A 312 -5.06 -5.80 25.67
CA GLN A 312 -5.52 -6.90 24.84
C GLN A 312 -4.77 -6.91 23.50
N GLU A 313 -4.68 -8.07 22.89
CA GLU A 313 -4.08 -8.19 21.57
C GLU A 313 -4.81 -7.32 20.55
N THR A 314 -4.04 -6.51 19.81
CA THR A 314 -4.54 -5.61 18.76
C THR A 314 -3.75 -5.75 17.48
N PHE A 315 -4.44 -5.75 16.35
CA PHE A 315 -3.83 -5.74 15.03
C PHE A 315 -3.25 -4.36 14.71
N LYS A 316 -2.00 -4.31 14.27
CA LYS A 316 -1.26 -3.08 13.97
C LYS A 316 -0.89 -2.95 12.50
N ILE A 317 -0.53 -4.04 11.87
CA ILE A 317 -0.08 -4.07 10.47
C ILE A 317 -0.72 -5.29 9.82
N VAL A 318 -1.24 -5.09 8.62
CA VAL A 318 -1.74 -6.18 7.76
C VAL A 318 -1.12 -5.98 6.39
N ASP A 319 -0.48 -7.02 5.89
CA ASP A 319 0.15 -7.03 4.58
C ASP A 319 -0.14 -8.35 3.87
N TYR A 320 0.13 -8.39 2.57
CA TYR A 320 -0.10 -9.57 1.73
C TYR A 320 1.18 -9.93 0.98
N GLU A 321 1.55 -11.17 1.08
CA GLU A 321 2.67 -11.74 0.35
C GLU A 321 2.12 -12.62 -0.79
N ASP A 322 2.44 -12.24 -2.03
CA ASP A 322 1.81 -12.76 -3.25
C ASP A 322 2.34 -14.13 -3.68
N GLU A 323 3.63 -14.42 -3.47
CA GLU A 323 4.22 -15.69 -3.91
C GLU A 323 3.76 -16.88 -3.08
N LEU A 324 3.59 -16.67 -1.76
CA LEU A 324 3.10 -17.71 -0.85
C LEU A 324 1.59 -17.65 -0.66
N ASN A 325 0.94 -16.62 -1.19
CA ASN A 325 -0.50 -16.35 -1.04
C ASN A 325 -0.93 -16.29 0.44
N LEU A 326 -0.19 -15.49 1.22
CA LEU A 326 -0.40 -15.36 2.67
C LEU A 326 -0.75 -13.93 3.06
N LEU A 327 -1.66 -13.81 4.03
CA LEU A 327 -1.82 -12.58 4.81
C LEU A 327 -0.87 -12.62 5.99
N SER A 328 -0.06 -11.58 6.14
CA SER A 328 0.81 -11.36 7.29
C SER A 328 0.20 -10.29 8.19
N ILE A 329 0.04 -10.61 9.47
CA ILE A 329 -0.65 -9.75 10.43
C ILE A 329 0.26 -9.58 11.63
N VAL A 330 0.61 -8.33 11.94
CA VAL A 330 1.31 -8.01 13.18
C VAL A 330 0.29 -7.71 14.27
N ALA A 331 0.30 -8.51 15.30
CA ALA A 331 -0.51 -8.35 16.49
C ALA A 331 0.36 -7.96 17.69
N VAL A 332 -0.13 -7.04 18.51
CA VAL A 332 0.60 -6.47 19.64
C VAL A 332 -0.28 -6.49 20.89
N THR A 333 0.31 -6.93 22.00
CA THR A 333 -0.26 -6.82 23.34
C THR A 333 0.64 -5.89 24.16
N GLN A 334 0.07 -4.75 24.59
CA GLN A 334 0.81 -3.77 25.39
C GLN A 334 0.69 -4.10 26.87
N ILE A 335 1.81 -4.33 27.55
CA ILE A 335 1.85 -4.57 28.98
C ILE A 335 2.67 -3.44 29.62
N GLY A 336 1.99 -2.42 30.15
CA GLY A 336 2.66 -1.23 30.66
C GLY A 336 3.34 -0.44 29.52
N PHE A 337 4.66 -0.22 29.63
CA PHE A 337 5.46 0.46 28.59
C PHE A 337 6.05 -0.51 27.56
N ASP A 338 6.07 -1.81 27.87
CA ASP A 338 6.64 -2.84 27.00
C ASP A 338 5.53 -3.57 26.26
N GLY A 339 5.59 -3.58 24.93
CA GLY A 339 4.72 -4.35 24.07
C GLY A 339 5.35 -5.70 23.69
N LYS A 340 4.54 -6.73 23.59
CA LYS A 340 4.88 -7.98 22.93
C LYS A 340 4.21 -8.05 21.58
N ALA A 341 4.99 -8.26 20.56
CA ALA A 341 4.50 -8.36 19.20
C ALA A 341 4.84 -9.71 18.58
N HIS A 342 3.99 -10.16 17.69
CA HIS A 342 4.24 -11.33 16.84
C HIS A 342 3.65 -11.11 15.46
N LEU A 343 4.21 -11.81 14.50
CA LEU A 343 3.70 -11.85 13.13
C LEU A 343 2.96 -13.17 12.93
N ASP A 344 1.68 -13.08 12.61
CA ASP A 344 0.85 -14.21 12.25
C ASP A 344 0.73 -14.33 10.73
N LEU A 345 0.95 -15.53 10.23
CA LEU A 345 0.77 -15.89 8.83
C LEU A 345 -0.54 -16.65 8.69
N HIS A 346 -1.44 -16.09 7.88
CA HIS A 346 -2.76 -16.66 7.62
C HIS A 346 -2.90 -17.06 6.15
N SER A 347 -3.63 -18.14 5.91
CA SER A 347 -4.06 -18.49 4.56
C SER A 347 -4.93 -17.39 3.97
N ASN A 348 -4.57 -16.90 2.78
CA ASN A 348 -5.36 -15.90 2.07
C ASN A 348 -6.69 -16.45 1.54
N GLU A 349 -6.86 -17.77 1.48
CA GLU A 349 -8.09 -18.39 0.98
C GLU A 349 -9.17 -18.52 2.07
N HIS A 350 -8.75 -18.82 3.30
CA HIS A 350 -9.69 -19.20 4.37
C HIS A 350 -9.46 -18.46 5.69
N GLY A 351 -8.43 -17.61 5.79
CA GLY A 351 -8.09 -16.89 7.00
C GLY A 351 -7.54 -17.76 8.13
N THR A 352 -7.26 -19.05 7.88
CA THR A 352 -6.72 -19.94 8.92
C THR A 352 -5.30 -19.56 9.26
N GLN A 353 -4.99 -19.44 10.55
CA GLN A 353 -3.65 -19.19 11.03
C GLN A 353 -2.74 -20.41 10.78
N LEU A 354 -1.68 -20.19 10.04
CA LEU A 354 -0.71 -21.23 9.69
C LEU A 354 0.49 -21.20 10.63
N LYS A 355 0.92 -19.99 11.02
CA LYS A 355 2.10 -19.80 11.84
C LYS A 355 2.01 -18.50 12.64
N SER A 356 2.55 -18.50 13.85
CA SER A 356 2.82 -17.31 14.67
C SER A 356 4.32 -17.22 14.92
N ILE A 357 4.89 -16.04 14.74
CA ILE A 357 6.32 -15.77 14.84
C ILE A 357 6.50 -14.63 15.85
N PRO A 358 6.91 -14.92 17.08
CA PRO A 358 7.14 -13.87 18.08
C PRO A 358 8.34 -13.02 17.69
N PHE A 359 8.24 -11.71 17.86
CA PHE A 359 9.40 -10.84 17.79
C PHE A 359 10.21 -10.94 19.07
N VAL A 360 11.53 -10.89 18.92
CA VAL A 360 12.45 -11.00 20.07
C VAL A 360 12.52 -9.67 20.82
N GLU A 361 12.39 -8.56 20.08
CA GLU A 361 12.46 -7.21 20.62
C GLU A 361 11.10 -6.78 21.21
N SER A 362 11.16 -5.96 22.26
CA SER A 362 9.97 -5.30 22.79
C SER A 362 9.41 -4.31 21.78
N TRP A 363 8.09 -4.24 21.69
CA TRP A 363 7.37 -3.29 20.83
C TRP A 363 7.09 -2.00 21.61
N ASP A 364 7.89 -0.96 21.37
CA ASP A 364 7.69 0.34 22.01
C ASP A 364 6.70 1.17 21.18
N VAL A 365 5.50 1.39 21.72
CA VAL A 365 4.44 2.14 21.06
C VAL A 365 4.77 3.61 20.78
N THR A 366 5.84 4.14 21.40
CA THR A 366 6.30 5.53 21.16
C THR A 366 7.14 5.65 19.87
N TYR A 367 7.53 4.52 19.29
CA TYR A 367 8.30 4.44 18.06
C TYR A 367 7.37 4.14 16.87
N SER A 368 7.84 4.49 15.67
CA SER A 368 7.18 4.06 14.44
C SER A 368 7.72 2.69 14.04
N HIS A 369 6.84 1.78 13.73
CA HIS A 369 7.20 0.41 13.34
C HIS A 369 6.68 0.14 11.92
N GLU A 370 7.55 -0.48 11.12
CA GLU A 370 7.22 -1.02 9.80
C GLU A 370 7.67 -2.48 9.77
N VAL A 371 6.81 -3.36 9.28
CA VAL A 371 7.14 -4.79 9.14
C VAL A 371 6.80 -5.22 7.73
N TYR A 372 7.77 -5.79 7.06
CA TYR A 372 7.65 -6.33 5.71
C TYR A 372 7.93 -7.83 5.74
N PHE A 373 7.11 -8.57 5.06
CA PHE A 373 7.28 -10.01 4.88
C PHE A 373 7.41 -10.32 3.40
N ASP A 374 8.48 -10.97 3.02
CA ASP A 374 8.75 -11.39 1.64
C ASP A 374 9.34 -12.79 1.65
N ARG A 375 8.60 -13.75 1.15
CA ARG A 375 8.99 -15.17 1.04
C ARG A 375 9.46 -15.79 2.35
N ASN A 376 10.76 -15.73 2.61
CA ASN A 376 11.38 -16.30 3.80
C ASN A 376 12.09 -15.27 4.69
N VAL A 377 11.90 -13.99 4.40
CA VAL A 377 12.52 -12.89 5.14
C VAL A 377 11.44 -12.00 5.75
N ILE A 378 11.60 -11.69 7.04
CA ILE A 378 10.82 -10.65 7.70
C ILE A 378 11.77 -9.52 8.05
N LEU A 379 11.39 -8.31 7.67
CA LEU A 379 12.11 -7.09 7.95
C LEU A 379 11.27 -6.25 8.92
N HIS A 380 11.76 -6.03 10.13
CA HIS A 380 11.13 -5.14 11.10
C HIS A 380 12.00 -3.89 11.29
N ILE A 381 11.44 -2.74 10.95
CA ILE A 381 12.09 -1.44 11.09
C ILE A 381 11.42 -0.69 12.23
N GLU A 382 12.21 -0.27 13.19
CA GLU A 382 11.81 0.55 14.33
C GLU A 382 12.46 1.92 14.23
N GLN A 383 11.67 2.97 14.10
CA GLN A 383 12.16 4.34 14.05
C GLN A 383 11.88 5.08 15.35
N LYS A 384 12.95 5.53 16.01
CA LYS A 384 12.90 6.29 17.26
C LYS A 384 12.57 7.78 17.01
N SER A 385 12.13 8.47 18.04
CA SER A 385 11.78 9.91 17.97
C SER A 385 12.95 10.81 17.55
N ASN A 386 14.19 10.41 17.79
CA ASN A 386 15.41 11.10 17.37
C ASN A 386 15.81 10.86 15.89
N ARG A 387 14.96 10.18 15.11
CA ARG A 387 15.15 9.75 13.72
C ARG A 387 16.18 8.62 13.54
N ASN A 388 16.76 8.08 14.61
CA ASN A 388 17.53 6.85 14.50
C ASN A 388 16.57 5.69 14.29
N PHE A 389 17.02 4.67 13.57
CA PHE A 389 16.23 3.47 13.36
C PHE A 389 17.05 2.22 13.60
N ASN A 390 16.36 1.17 14.03
CA ASN A 390 16.87 -0.18 14.10
C ASN A 390 16.20 -1.00 13.00
N CYS A 391 16.95 -1.89 12.39
CA CYS A 391 16.44 -2.83 11.40
C CYS A 391 16.75 -4.26 11.89
N TYR A 392 15.69 -5.04 12.10
CA TYR A 392 15.77 -6.42 12.51
C TYR A 392 15.38 -7.31 11.34
N VAL A 393 16.23 -8.28 11.03
CA VAL A 393 16.02 -9.21 9.93
C VAL A 393 15.85 -10.61 10.50
N TYR A 394 14.72 -11.23 10.19
CA TYR A 394 14.43 -12.61 10.54
C TYR A 394 14.39 -13.44 9.26
N GLN A 395 15.03 -14.59 9.27
CA GLN A 395 14.97 -15.52 8.15
C GLN A 395 14.24 -16.79 8.57
N MET A 396 13.25 -17.18 7.81
CA MET A 396 12.59 -18.47 7.94
C MET A 396 13.50 -19.55 7.34
N ILE A 397 13.75 -20.60 8.11
CA ILE A 397 14.57 -21.72 7.68
C ILE A 397 13.66 -22.95 7.61
N CYS A 398 13.53 -23.56 6.44
CA CYS A 398 12.94 -24.88 6.32
C CYS A 398 13.91 -25.92 6.84
N THR A 399 13.59 -26.53 7.96
CA THR A 399 14.30 -27.76 8.40
C THR A 399 13.68 -28.93 7.64
N SER A 400 14.42 -29.51 6.70
CA SER A 400 14.02 -30.79 6.06
C SER A 400 13.84 -31.85 7.14
N SER A 401 12.68 -32.47 7.17
CA SER A 401 12.26 -33.48 8.13
C SER A 401 12.88 -34.86 7.82
N ASN A 402 14.19 -35.01 7.97
CA ASN A 402 14.83 -36.30 7.82
C ASN A 402 15.76 -36.65 9.00
N GLU A 403 15.45 -36.21 10.21
CA GLU A 403 16.10 -36.74 11.41
C GLU A 403 15.08 -36.86 12.56
N ASP A 404 14.79 -38.11 12.89
CA ASP A 404 14.20 -38.68 14.12
C ASP A 404 13.13 -37.87 14.89
N GLU A 405 11.87 -38.30 14.72
CA GLU A 405 10.70 -37.82 15.48
C GLU A 405 10.80 -38.05 17.01
N ASP A 406 11.70 -38.93 17.50
CA ASP A 406 11.75 -39.34 18.90
C ASP A 406 12.59 -38.42 19.81
N VAL A 407 13.47 -37.58 19.27
CA VAL A 407 14.30 -36.64 20.06
C VAL A 407 13.61 -35.29 20.27
N ARG A 408 12.49 -35.05 19.58
CA ARG A 408 11.82 -33.72 19.52
C ARG A 408 10.76 -33.47 20.58
N LYS A 409 10.36 -34.49 21.33
CA LYS A 409 9.36 -34.35 22.41
C LYS A 409 9.90 -33.77 23.72
N GLU A 410 11.18 -33.66 23.89
CA GLU A 410 11.78 -33.14 25.14
C GLU A 410 12.30 -31.71 25.08
N LYS A 411 12.35 -31.06 23.93
CA LYS A 411 12.73 -29.63 23.83
C LYS A 411 11.66 -28.87 23.08
N GLY A 412 10.74 -28.31 23.84
CA GLY A 412 9.52 -27.66 23.38
C GLY A 412 9.65 -26.31 22.72
N GLU A 413 10.68 -26.01 21.94
CA GLU A 413 10.74 -24.77 21.14
C GLU A 413 11.48 -25.00 19.84
N ARG A 414 10.73 -25.11 18.73
CA ARG A 414 11.31 -25.02 17.37
C ARG A 414 11.45 -23.56 17.01
N GLN A 415 12.64 -22.99 17.05
CA GLN A 415 12.94 -21.70 16.43
C GLN A 415 12.84 -21.83 14.91
N PHE A 416 11.72 -21.37 14.32
CA PHE A 416 11.53 -21.31 12.87
C PHE A 416 12.12 -20.05 12.24
N CYS A 417 12.47 -19.06 13.05
CA CYS A 417 13.13 -17.84 12.60
C CYS A 417 14.45 -17.65 13.34
N LYS A 418 15.51 -17.37 12.60
CA LYS A 418 16.81 -16.98 13.16
C LYS A 418 17.06 -15.52 12.80
N LYS A 419 17.31 -14.70 13.83
CA LYS A 419 17.76 -13.32 13.63
C LYS A 419 19.14 -13.37 12.96
N ILE A 420 19.27 -12.72 11.79
CA ILE A 420 20.53 -12.57 11.07
C ILE A 420 21.02 -11.15 11.30
N GLY A 421 22.10 -11.02 12.09
CA GLY A 421 22.79 -9.76 12.24
C GLY A 421 22.47 -8.98 13.50
N ARG A 422 23.36 -8.04 13.81
CA ARG A 422 23.15 -6.99 14.82
C ARG A 422 22.34 -5.86 14.22
N PRO A 423 21.58 -5.07 15.01
CA PRO A 423 20.91 -3.87 14.49
C PRO A 423 21.94 -2.99 13.76
N LEU A 424 21.61 -2.57 12.55
CA LEU A 424 22.38 -1.55 11.86
C LEU A 424 21.99 -0.20 12.47
N GLU A 425 22.81 0.29 13.38
CA GLU A 425 22.71 1.68 13.84
C GLU A 425 23.39 2.56 12.80
N TYR A 426 22.64 3.35 12.09
CA TYR A 426 23.18 4.41 11.23
C TYR A 426 23.09 5.75 11.97
N PHE A 427 24.25 6.41 12.04
CA PHE A 427 24.40 7.77 12.56
C PHE A 427 23.90 8.83 11.59
#